data_1d60bccb6ee350834b1d8f27fdbf38bb
#
_entry.id   1d60bccb6ee350834b1d8f27fdbf38bb
#
_cell.length_a   1.000
_cell.length_b   1.000
_cell.length_c   1.000
_cell.angle_alpha   90.00
_cell.angle_beta   90.00
_cell.angle_gamma   90.00
#
_symmetry.space_group_name_H-M   'P 1'
#
loop_
_entity.id
_entity.type
_entity.pdbx_description
1 polymer ?
#
loop_
_entity_poly.entity_id
_entity_poly.type
_entity_poly.pdbx_seq_one_letter_code
_entity_poly.pdbx_strand_id
1 'polypeptide(L)'
;MILIFDYFETLIHNNSIDFNRGLKAMWEKYYKDKCSFDEISAYGEELFQHMIKLHKEGKEYAFIKDEIPKYADKYGGDIIQMTSEEEADFLMKCNDMENMPAIPEALREFDKMEIPMYVLSNSGFTAEALSIVLERLGIRKYFKTIWSSADYGRIKPSRDFFEMAIENVLFDNPNESREDIVFIGDTYSTDVIGANAAGLEVIWINSKSESNVNNLSVHCICDTNELIELVQKLFNGRMI
;
A
#
# COMPACT_ATOMS: atom_id res chain seq x y z
N MET A 1 9.16 14.87 14.08
CA MET A 1 8.63 14.55 12.71
C MET A 1 8.48 13.05 12.56
N ILE A 2 7.40 12.58 11.91
CA ILE A 2 7.08 11.17 11.65
C ILE A 2 6.64 11.05 10.19
N LEU A 3 6.99 9.98 9.50
CA LEU A 3 6.59 9.75 8.11
C LEU A 3 5.64 8.57 7.99
N ILE A 4 4.54 8.76 7.27
CA ILE A 4 3.63 7.68 6.84
C ILE A 4 3.69 7.62 5.31
N PHE A 5 4.04 6.47 4.77
CA PHE A 5 4.14 6.25 3.33
C PHE A 5 2.92 5.51 2.79
N ASP A 6 2.46 5.86 1.60
CA ASP A 6 1.76 4.93 0.76
C ASP A 6 2.70 3.80 0.29
N TYR A 7 2.15 2.73 -0.30
CA TYR A 7 2.90 1.53 -0.66
C TYR A 7 3.25 1.49 -2.15
N PHE A 8 2.23 1.33 -3.02
CA PHE A 8 2.44 1.17 -4.47
C PHE A 8 2.71 2.50 -5.13
N GLU A 9 3.65 2.53 -6.10
CA GLU A 9 4.12 3.72 -6.82
C GLU A 9 4.67 4.83 -5.90
N THR A 10 4.84 4.50 -4.62
CA THR A 10 5.49 5.34 -3.60
C THR A 10 6.74 4.67 -3.05
N LEU A 11 6.63 3.47 -2.50
CA LEU A 11 7.74 2.63 -2.04
C LEU A 11 8.14 1.60 -3.08
N ILE A 12 7.15 1.01 -3.74
CA ILE A 12 7.29 -0.13 -4.65
C ILE A 12 6.71 0.24 -6.01
N HIS A 13 7.48 -0.01 -7.07
CA HIS A 13 7.06 0.09 -8.45
C HIS A 13 6.63 -1.26 -9.02
N ASN A 14 5.57 -1.27 -9.81
CA ASN A 14 5.11 -2.43 -10.55
C ASN A 14 5.49 -2.29 -12.04
N ASN A 15 6.55 -2.95 -12.47
CA ASN A 15 6.98 -2.95 -13.89
C ASN A 15 5.93 -3.59 -14.80
N SER A 16 5.25 -4.63 -14.31
CA SER A 16 4.14 -5.29 -15.00
C SER A 16 3.19 -5.97 -14.03
N ILE A 17 1.92 -6.02 -14.39
CA ILE A 17 0.88 -6.72 -13.64
C ILE A 17 0.28 -7.80 -14.55
N ASP A 18 0.34 -9.05 -14.10
CA ASP A 18 -0.29 -10.19 -14.77
C ASP A 18 -0.88 -11.14 -13.73
N PHE A 19 -2.15 -10.94 -13.44
CA PHE A 19 -2.89 -11.72 -12.45
C PHE A 19 -2.89 -13.22 -12.74
N ASN A 20 -2.84 -13.62 -14.01
CA ASN A 20 -2.81 -15.02 -14.41
C ASN A 20 -1.57 -15.77 -13.95
N ARG A 21 -0.43 -15.08 -13.72
CA ARG A 21 0.76 -15.75 -13.19
C ARG A 21 0.55 -16.28 -11.77
N GLY A 22 -0.04 -15.48 -10.89
CA GLY A 22 -0.41 -15.90 -9.53
C GLY A 22 -1.53 -16.93 -9.54
N LEU A 23 -2.57 -16.67 -10.34
CA LEU A 23 -3.72 -17.54 -10.46
C LEU A 23 -3.36 -18.93 -10.98
N LYS A 24 -2.39 -19.04 -11.90
CA LYS A 24 -1.90 -20.33 -12.40
C LYS A 24 -1.26 -21.16 -11.28
N ALA A 25 -0.46 -20.55 -10.42
CA ALA A 25 0.14 -21.26 -9.28
C ALA A 25 -0.93 -21.74 -8.29
N MET A 26 -1.95 -20.90 -8.01
CA MET A 26 -3.09 -21.27 -7.17
C MET A 26 -3.89 -22.41 -7.81
N TRP A 27 -4.18 -22.34 -9.12
CA TRP A 27 -4.87 -23.39 -9.85
C TRP A 27 -4.10 -24.72 -9.83
N GLU A 28 -2.81 -24.74 -10.11
CA GLU A 28 -1.96 -25.94 -10.08
C GLU A 28 -1.99 -26.64 -8.71
N LYS A 29 -2.07 -25.88 -7.65
CA LYS A 29 -2.05 -26.40 -6.28
C LYS A 29 -3.43 -26.88 -5.80
N TYR A 30 -4.51 -26.18 -6.13
CA TYR A 30 -5.79 -26.36 -5.46
C TYR A 30 -6.96 -26.77 -6.39
N TYR A 31 -6.87 -26.45 -7.69
CA TYR A 31 -8.02 -26.53 -8.61
C TYR A 31 -7.80 -27.31 -9.90
N LYS A 32 -6.58 -27.80 -10.19
CA LYS A 32 -6.27 -28.52 -11.46
C LYS A 32 -7.15 -29.74 -11.73
N ASP A 33 -7.63 -30.41 -10.65
CA ASP A 33 -8.51 -31.57 -10.75
C ASP A 33 -10.00 -31.19 -10.72
N LYS A 34 -10.34 -29.90 -10.64
CA LYS A 34 -11.71 -29.39 -10.50
C LYS A 34 -12.18 -28.58 -11.70
N CYS A 35 -11.30 -27.84 -12.36
CA CYS A 35 -11.58 -27.02 -13.52
C CYS A 35 -10.34 -26.84 -14.40
N SER A 36 -10.52 -26.42 -15.65
CA SER A 36 -9.41 -26.02 -16.52
C SER A 36 -8.81 -24.68 -16.07
N PHE A 37 -7.58 -24.40 -16.52
CA PHE A 37 -6.97 -23.10 -16.26
C PHE A 37 -7.75 -21.97 -16.94
N ASP A 38 -8.26 -22.18 -18.13
CA ASP A 38 -9.04 -21.17 -18.87
C ASP A 38 -10.32 -20.77 -18.10
N GLU A 39 -11.00 -21.73 -17.46
CA GLU A 39 -12.21 -21.46 -16.66
C GLU A 39 -11.88 -20.61 -15.42
N ILE A 40 -10.83 -20.97 -14.67
CA ILE A 40 -10.45 -20.22 -13.46
C ILE A 40 -9.86 -18.84 -13.81
N SER A 41 -9.14 -18.73 -14.92
CA SER A 41 -8.62 -17.46 -15.44
C SER A 41 -9.75 -16.50 -15.82
N ALA A 42 -10.76 -16.99 -16.56
CA ALA A 42 -11.93 -16.17 -16.91
C ALA A 42 -12.69 -15.69 -15.66
N TYR A 43 -12.81 -16.56 -14.65
CA TYR A 43 -13.46 -16.18 -13.40
C TYR A 43 -12.63 -15.20 -12.57
N GLY A 44 -11.32 -15.36 -12.55
CA GLY A 44 -10.40 -14.40 -11.91
C GLY A 44 -10.52 -13.02 -12.52
N GLU A 45 -10.65 -12.91 -13.84
CA GLU A 45 -10.90 -11.63 -14.52
C GLU A 45 -12.25 -11.00 -14.10
N GLU A 46 -13.32 -11.80 -13.98
CA GLU A 46 -14.61 -11.30 -13.46
C GLU A 46 -14.47 -10.74 -12.04
N LEU A 47 -13.74 -11.43 -11.16
CA LEU A 47 -13.51 -10.98 -9.79
C LEU A 47 -12.63 -9.72 -9.73
N PHE A 48 -11.62 -9.64 -10.57
CA PHE A 48 -10.77 -8.45 -10.70
C PHE A 48 -11.57 -7.22 -11.14
N GLN A 49 -12.45 -7.36 -12.14
CA GLN A 49 -13.35 -6.28 -12.57
C GLN A 49 -14.35 -5.89 -11.47
N HIS A 50 -14.81 -6.87 -10.68
CA HIS A 50 -15.67 -6.61 -9.53
C HIS A 50 -14.93 -5.81 -8.45
N MET A 51 -13.68 -6.16 -8.12
CA MET A 51 -12.82 -5.42 -7.20
C MET A 51 -12.63 -3.97 -7.65
N ILE A 52 -12.28 -3.75 -8.93
CA ILE A 52 -12.12 -2.40 -9.47
C ILE A 52 -13.38 -1.55 -9.26
N LYS A 53 -14.56 -2.15 -9.50
CA LYS A 53 -15.83 -1.47 -9.29
C LYS A 53 -16.03 -1.10 -7.83
N LEU A 54 -15.77 -2.01 -6.89
CA LEU A 54 -15.92 -1.75 -5.45
C LEU A 54 -14.97 -0.65 -4.99
N HIS A 55 -13.72 -0.64 -5.42
CA HIS A 55 -12.77 0.41 -5.10
C HIS A 55 -13.20 1.78 -5.61
N LYS A 56 -13.77 1.87 -6.81
CA LYS A 56 -14.38 3.12 -7.32
C LYS A 56 -15.56 3.61 -6.48
N GLU A 57 -16.26 2.70 -5.82
CA GLU A 57 -17.35 3.01 -4.88
C GLU A 57 -16.84 3.32 -3.46
N GLY A 58 -15.52 3.34 -3.24
CA GLY A 58 -14.91 3.56 -1.91
C GLY A 58 -15.03 2.35 -0.97
N LYS A 59 -15.22 1.15 -1.52
CA LYS A 59 -15.36 -0.10 -0.77
C LYS A 59 -14.12 -0.96 -0.91
N GLU A 60 -13.71 -1.58 0.19
CA GLU A 60 -12.63 -2.56 0.20
C GLU A 60 -13.06 -3.90 -0.39
N TYR A 61 -12.08 -4.62 -0.93
CA TYR A 61 -12.19 -6.00 -1.40
C TYR A 61 -10.88 -6.73 -1.09
N ALA A 62 -10.91 -7.58 -0.05
CA ALA A 62 -9.73 -8.29 0.42
C ALA A 62 -9.59 -9.66 -0.27
N PHE A 63 -8.41 -9.96 -0.79
CA PHE A 63 -8.13 -11.19 -1.52
C PHE A 63 -8.47 -12.46 -0.71
N ILE A 64 -7.93 -12.57 0.49
CA ILE A 64 -8.16 -13.74 1.35
C ILE A 64 -9.61 -13.85 1.83
N LYS A 65 -10.22 -12.72 2.20
CA LYS A 65 -11.52 -12.70 2.85
C LYS A 65 -12.68 -12.73 1.84
N ASP A 66 -12.54 -12.00 0.75
CA ASP A 66 -13.66 -11.72 -0.17
C ASP A 66 -13.50 -12.46 -1.51
N GLU A 67 -12.29 -12.78 -1.94
CA GLU A 67 -12.04 -13.44 -3.23
C GLU A 67 -11.84 -14.94 -3.11
N ILE A 68 -10.92 -15.40 -2.25
CA ILE A 68 -10.60 -16.83 -2.10
C ILE A 68 -11.86 -17.69 -1.85
N PRO A 69 -12.82 -17.31 -0.98
CA PRO A 69 -14.03 -18.10 -0.78
C PRO A 69 -14.85 -18.31 -2.06
N LYS A 70 -14.86 -17.33 -2.97
CA LYS A 70 -15.64 -17.43 -4.24
C LYS A 70 -15.13 -18.53 -5.18
N TYR A 71 -13.83 -18.82 -5.15
CA TYR A 71 -13.29 -19.95 -5.92
C TYR A 71 -13.77 -21.29 -5.33
N ALA A 72 -13.82 -21.43 -4.01
CA ALA A 72 -14.35 -22.62 -3.35
C ALA A 72 -15.86 -22.79 -3.63
N ASP A 73 -16.63 -21.72 -3.57
CA ASP A 73 -18.07 -21.71 -3.90
C ASP A 73 -18.33 -22.14 -5.34
N LYS A 74 -17.51 -21.68 -6.30
CA LYS A 74 -17.72 -21.97 -7.74
C LYS A 74 -17.24 -23.35 -8.15
N TYR A 75 -16.06 -23.77 -7.67
CA TYR A 75 -15.41 -25.01 -8.12
C TYR A 75 -15.48 -26.15 -7.11
N GLY A 76 -16.04 -25.89 -5.94
CA GLY A 76 -16.16 -26.85 -4.84
C GLY A 76 -14.86 -27.06 -4.07
N GLY A 77 -15.00 -27.65 -2.89
CA GLY A 77 -13.92 -27.93 -1.96
C GLY A 77 -13.93 -26.98 -0.75
N ASP A 78 -12.94 -27.17 0.11
CA ASP A 78 -12.76 -26.31 1.27
C ASP A 78 -12.21 -24.92 0.84
N ILE A 79 -12.54 -23.90 1.63
CA ILE A 79 -11.93 -22.59 1.46
C ILE A 79 -10.43 -22.73 1.72
N ILE A 80 -9.62 -22.29 0.76
CA ILE A 80 -8.17 -22.35 0.89
C ILE A 80 -7.73 -21.52 2.09
N GLN A 81 -7.00 -22.15 3.01
CA GLN A 81 -6.32 -21.47 4.10
C GLN A 81 -4.93 -21.07 3.62
N MET A 82 -4.82 -19.88 3.03
CA MET A 82 -3.57 -19.34 2.53
C MET A 82 -2.79 -18.71 3.68
N THR A 83 -1.53 -19.04 3.82
CA THR A 83 -0.63 -18.36 4.78
C THR A 83 -0.23 -17.00 4.22
N SER A 84 0.26 -16.08 5.07
CA SER A 84 0.76 -14.77 4.63
C SER A 84 1.93 -14.89 3.64
N GLU A 85 2.77 -15.93 3.76
CA GLU A 85 3.83 -16.24 2.78
C GLU A 85 3.24 -16.64 1.43
N GLU A 86 2.20 -17.47 1.39
CA GLU A 86 1.53 -17.86 0.14
C GLU A 86 0.79 -16.69 -0.50
N GLU A 87 0.22 -15.81 0.31
CA GLU A 87 -0.40 -14.56 -0.14
C GLU A 87 0.64 -13.60 -0.76
N ALA A 88 1.78 -13.42 -0.10
CA ALA A 88 2.89 -12.64 -0.62
C ALA A 88 3.48 -13.25 -1.91
N ASP A 89 3.59 -14.58 -1.97
CA ASP A 89 4.01 -15.30 -3.19
C ASP A 89 3.03 -15.08 -4.35
N PHE A 90 1.73 -15.12 -4.07
CA PHE A 90 0.70 -14.83 -5.06
C PHE A 90 0.84 -13.39 -5.58
N LEU A 91 0.93 -12.42 -4.67
CA LEU A 91 1.10 -11.01 -5.01
C LEU A 91 2.36 -10.78 -5.87
N MET A 92 3.51 -11.33 -5.49
CA MET A 92 4.76 -11.19 -6.24
C MET A 92 4.76 -11.95 -7.57
N LYS A 93 4.01 -13.04 -7.70
CA LYS A 93 3.83 -13.71 -9.00
C LYS A 93 2.95 -12.90 -9.95
N CYS A 94 1.92 -12.23 -9.42
CA CYS A 94 1.07 -11.35 -10.21
C CYS A 94 1.80 -10.10 -10.69
N ASN A 95 2.81 -9.65 -9.95
CA ASN A 95 3.45 -8.36 -10.16
C ASN A 95 4.97 -8.51 -10.28
N ASP A 96 5.57 -7.77 -11.20
CA ASP A 96 7.01 -7.61 -11.32
C ASP A 96 7.41 -6.37 -10.51
N MET A 97 7.75 -6.59 -9.23
CA MET A 97 7.93 -5.53 -8.25
C MET A 97 9.39 -5.20 -8.00
N GLU A 98 9.68 -3.92 -7.88
CA GLU A 98 10.97 -3.42 -7.41
C GLU A 98 10.77 -2.20 -6.50
N ASN A 99 11.82 -1.81 -5.77
CA ASN A 99 11.78 -0.56 -5.02
C ASN A 99 11.71 0.63 -5.98
N MET A 100 10.91 1.63 -5.64
CA MET A 100 10.96 2.92 -6.35
C MET A 100 12.38 3.49 -6.30
N PRO A 101 12.83 4.18 -7.36
CA PRO A 101 14.15 4.81 -7.40
C PRO A 101 14.44 5.64 -6.15
N ALA A 102 15.69 5.61 -5.67
CA ALA A 102 16.18 6.31 -4.47
C ALA A 102 15.47 5.96 -3.14
N ILE A 103 14.36 5.20 -3.11
CA ILE A 103 13.66 4.85 -1.86
C ILE A 103 14.56 4.11 -0.86
N PRO A 104 15.33 3.06 -1.23
CA PRO A 104 16.20 2.39 -0.25
C PRO A 104 17.24 3.33 0.38
N GLU A 105 17.71 4.32 -0.38
CA GLU A 105 18.63 5.33 0.12
C GLU A 105 17.93 6.35 1.03
N ALA A 106 16.77 6.84 0.62
CA ALA A 106 15.96 7.77 1.41
C ALA A 106 15.60 7.18 2.77
N LEU A 107 15.10 5.94 2.81
CA LEU A 107 14.75 5.25 4.05
C LEU A 107 15.96 5.08 4.98
N ARG A 108 17.14 4.78 4.43
CA ARG A 108 18.39 4.69 5.20
C ARG A 108 18.80 6.04 5.81
N GLU A 109 18.65 7.14 5.06
CA GLU A 109 18.95 8.48 5.57
C GLU A 109 17.95 8.91 6.66
N PHE A 110 16.66 8.62 6.48
CA PHE A 110 15.64 8.92 7.49
C PHE A 110 15.81 8.09 8.77
N ASP A 111 16.24 6.83 8.65
CA ASP A 111 16.57 5.97 9.79
C ASP A 111 17.78 6.54 10.59
N LYS A 112 18.82 7.04 9.90
CA LYS A 112 19.94 7.74 10.57
C LYS A 112 19.53 9.03 11.29
N MET A 113 18.47 9.68 10.82
CA MET A 113 17.87 10.86 11.44
C MET A 113 16.91 10.48 12.58
N GLU A 114 16.78 9.20 12.89
CA GLU A 114 15.86 8.65 13.90
C GLU A 114 14.37 9.03 13.65
N ILE A 115 13.99 9.23 12.38
CA ILE A 115 12.61 9.54 11.99
C ILE A 115 11.78 8.25 12.00
N PRO A 116 10.73 8.14 12.83
CA PRO A 116 9.83 6.98 12.79
C PRO A 116 9.07 6.90 11.47
N MET A 117 9.02 5.70 10.87
CA MET A 117 8.39 5.48 9.58
C MET A 117 7.33 4.39 9.64
N TYR A 118 6.21 4.61 8.94
CA TYR A 118 5.02 3.75 8.91
C TYR A 118 4.50 3.65 7.48
N VAL A 119 3.61 2.68 7.22
CA VAL A 119 2.98 2.49 5.91
C VAL A 119 1.46 2.40 6.05
N LEU A 120 0.72 3.10 5.19
CA LEU A 120 -0.74 3.04 5.08
C LEU A 120 -1.14 2.79 3.62
N SER A 121 -1.55 1.56 3.32
CA SER A 121 -1.78 1.09 1.94
C SER A 121 -3.26 0.81 1.65
N ASN A 122 -3.73 1.24 0.47
CA ASN A 122 -4.89 0.65 -0.16
C ASN A 122 -4.44 -0.61 -0.90
N SER A 123 -4.79 -1.78 -0.38
CA SER A 123 -4.40 -3.06 -0.96
C SER A 123 -5.41 -4.15 -0.62
N GLY A 124 -5.76 -4.98 -1.58
CA GLY A 124 -6.52 -6.20 -1.33
C GLY A 124 -5.74 -7.30 -0.58
N PHE A 125 -4.44 -7.10 -0.33
CA PHE A 125 -3.57 -8.05 0.37
C PHE A 125 -3.32 -7.59 1.81
N THR A 126 -3.15 -8.55 2.73
CA THR A 126 -2.96 -8.28 4.16
C THR A 126 -1.66 -7.51 4.44
N ALA A 127 -1.62 -6.77 5.54
CA ALA A 127 -0.42 -6.05 5.98
C ALA A 127 0.77 -7.00 6.20
N GLU A 128 0.50 -8.23 6.65
CA GLU A 128 1.55 -9.25 6.82
C GLU A 128 2.13 -9.68 5.47
N ALA A 129 1.30 -9.92 4.44
CA ALA A 129 1.78 -10.23 3.10
C ALA A 129 2.58 -9.07 2.50
N LEU A 130 2.11 -7.83 2.64
CA LEU A 130 2.85 -6.63 2.22
C LEU A 130 4.18 -6.50 2.97
N SER A 131 4.20 -6.83 4.27
CA SER A 131 5.42 -6.84 5.10
C SER A 131 6.47 -7.82 4.55
N ILE A 132 6.06 -9.04 4.18
CA ILE A 132 6.92 -10.06 3.59
C ILE A 132 7.50 -9.58 2.24
N VAL A 133 6.69 -8.93 1.42
CA VAL A 133 7.19 -8.35 0.15
C VAL A 133 8.27 -7.29 0.41
N LEU A 134 8.05 -6.35 1.36
CA LEU A 134 9.07 -5.36 1.72
C LEU A 134 10.33 -5.99 2.31
N GLU A 135 10.21 -7.12 3.03
CA GLU A 135 11.36 -7.87 3.55
C GLU A 135 12.19 -8.46 2.41
N ARG A 136 11.54 -9.10 1.44
CA ARG A 136 12.19 -9.64 0.23
C ARG A 136 12.86 -8.57 -0.61
N LEU A 137 12.33 -7.34 -0.60
CA LEU A 137 12.90 -6.17 -1.27
C LEU A 137 13.91 -5.40 -0.39
N GLY A 138 14.16 -5.87 0.85
CA GLY A 138 15.22 -5.40 1.74
C GLY A 138 14.92 -4.09 2.50
N ILE A 139 13.68 -3.60 2.48
CA ILE A 139 13.30 -2.31 3.10
C ILE A 139 12.34 -2.42 4.30
N ARG A 140 11.78 -3.61 4.61
CA ARG A 140 10.85 -3.82 5.73
C ARG A 140 11.36 -3.29 7.06
N LYS A 141 12.64 -3.44 7.34
CA LYS A 141 13.30 -3.08 8.60
C LYS A 141 13.18 -1.60 8.99
N TYR A 142 12.87 -0.72 8.05
CA TYR A 142 12.74 0.71 8.29
C TYR A 142 11.38 1.12 8.85
N PHE A 143 10.37 0.26 8.71
CA PHE A 143 8.99 0.58 9.10
C PHE A 143 8.61 -0.06 10.43
N LYS A 144 8.03 0.73 11.33
CA LYS A 144 7.48 0.22 12.61
C LYS A 144 6.25 -0.63 12.37
N THR A 145 5.26 -0.08 11.65
CA THR A 145 3.99 -0.75 11.37
C THR A 145 3.58 -0.53 9.93
N ILE A 146 2.91 -1.52 9.35
CA ILE A 146 2.26 -1.47 8.05
C ILE A 146 0.78 -1.72 8.28
N TRP A 147 -0.08 -0.88 7.71
CA TRP A 147 -1.52 -1.06 7.68
C TRP A 147 -2.00 -1.23 6.25
N SER A 148 -2.82 -2.26 6.04
CA SER A 148 -3.48 -2.52 4.77
C SER A 148 -4.98 -2.38 4.90
N SER A 149 -5.63 -1.80 3.91
CA SER A 149 -7.09 -1.70 3.87
C SER A 149 -7.80 -3.06 3.93
N ALA A 150 -7.17 -4.13 3.41
CA ALA A 150 -7.70 -5.50 3.49
C ALA A 150 -7.98 -5.96 4.92
N ASP A 151 -7.16 -5.52 5.90
CA ASP A 151 -7.31 -5.91 7.30
C ASP A 151 -8.41 -5.09 8.01
N TYR A 152 -8.62 -3.85 7.58
CA TYR A 152 -9.49 -2.88 8.26
C TYR A 152 -10.84 -2.68 7.57
N GLY A 153 -11.01 -3.13 6.32
CA GLY A 153 -12.24 -2.94 5.54
C GLY A 153 -12.53 -1.48 5.20
N ARG A 154 -11.51 -0.63 5.17
CA ARG A 154 -11.58 0.82 4.87
C ARG A 154 -10.44 1.21 3.97
N ILE A 155 -10.72 2.04 2.97
CA ILE A 155 -9.73 2.51 2.00
C ILE A 155 -9.52 4.02 2.07
N LYS A 156 -8.33 4.50 1.73
CA LYS A 156 -8.09 5.92 1.44
C LYS A 156 -8.99 6.36 0.28
N PRO A 157 -9.59 7.54 0.28
CA PRO A 157 -9.35 8.67 1.16
C PRO A 157 -10.22 8.70 2.44
N SER A 158 -10.79 7.56 2.89
CA SER A 158 -11.61 7.54 4.10
C SER A 158 -10.87 8.16 5.29
N ARG A 159 -11.48 9.18 5.89
CA ARG A 159 -10.92 9.83 7.07
C ARG A 159 -10.66 8.84 8.20
N ASP A 160 -11.56 7.90 8.42
CA ASP A 160 -11.47 6.90 9.50
C ASP A 160 -10.21 6.01 9.34
N PHE A 161 -9.76 5.77 8.11
CA PHE A 161 -8.55 4.97 7.87
C PHE A 161 -7.27 5.75 8.21
N PHE A 162 -7.24 7.05 7.90
CA PHE A 162 -6.16 7.93 8.33
C PHE A 162 -6.16 8.16 9.84
N GLU A 163 -7.33 8.40 10.46
CA GLU A 163 -7.42 8.61 11.91
C GLU A 163 -6.94 7.40 12.70
N MET A 164 -7.30 6.18 12.27
CA MET A 164 -6.77 4.94 12.86
C MET A 164 -5.24 4.90 12.82
N ALA A 165 -4.63 5.22 11.68
CA ALA A 165 -3.18 5.23 11.56
C ALA A 165 -2.54 6.33 12.45
N ILE A 166 -3.12 7.54 12.45
CA ILE A 166 -2.65 8.67 13.27
C ILE A 166 -2.71 8.31 14.77
N GLU A 167 -3.81 7.74 15.24
CA GLU A 167 -3.96 7.33 16.65
C GLU A 167 -2.88 6.32 17.07
N ASN A 168 -2.61 5.32 16.24
CA ASN A 168 -1.55 4.35 16.51
C ASN A 168 -0.15 4.99 16.49
N VAL A 169 0.12 5.84 15.50
CA VAL A 169 1.39 6.57 15.40
C VAL A 169 1.63 7.43 16.64
N LEU A 170 0.64 8.18 17.11
CA LEU A 170 0.76 9.02 18.30
C LEU A 170 0.84 8.21 19.59
N PHE A 171 0.22 7.05 19.64
CA PHE A 171 0.39 6.12 20.77
C PHE A 171 1.85 5.63 20.88
N ASP A 172 2.48 5.31 19.77
CA ASP A 172 3.89 4.91 19.71
C ASP A 172 4.87 6.07 19.95
N ASN A 173 4.42 7.32 19.70
CA ASN A 173 5.25 8.54 19.81
C ASN A 173 4.54 9.60 20.68
N PRO A 174 4.44 9.39 22.00
CA PRO A 174 3.57 10.19 22.89
C PRO A 174 4.01 11.64 23.09
N ASN A 175 5.23 12.01 22.66
CA ASN A 175 5.73 13.39 22.73
C ASN A 175 5.48 14.18 21.43
N GLU A 176 4.96 13.53 20.41
CA GLU A 176 4.70 14.12 19.10
C GLU A 176 3.19 14.44 18.95
N SER A 177 2.87 15.27 17.98
CA SER A 177 1.51 15.70 17.67
C SER A 177 1.16 15.41 16.21
N ARG A 178 -0.09 15.64 15.81
CA ARG A 178 -0.54 15.44 14.42
C ARG A 178 0.27 16.28 13.43
N GLU A 179 0.65 17.49 13.83
CA GLU A 179 1.44 18.41 13.01
C GLU A 179 2.85 17.89 12.71
N ASP A 180 3.33 16.92 13.49
CA ASP A 180 4.62 16.27 13.29
C ASP A 180 4.58 15.13 12.25
N ILE A 181 3.39 14.74 11.82
CA ILE A 181 3.18 13.65 10.87
C ILE A 181 3.11 14.21 9.45
N VAL A 182 3.92 13.66 8.55
CA VAL A 182 3.90 13.93 7.11
C VAL A 182 3.51 12.65 6.38
N PHE A 183 2.51 12.75 5.52
CA PHE A 183 2.11 11.65 4.63
C PHE A 183 2.82 11.77 3.29
N ILE A 184 3.30 10.66 2.74
CA ILE A 184 4.01 10.60 1.45
C ILE A 184 3.25 9.64 0.55
N GLY A 185 2.80 10.11 -0.63
CA GLY A 185 2.04 9.29 -1.58
C GLY A 185 2.04 9.86 -2.99
N ASP A 186 1.56 9.06 -3.94
CA ASP A 186 1.56 9.40 -5.37
C ASP A 186 0.17 9.79 -5.90
N THR A 187 -0.89 9.28 -5.29
CA THR A 187 -2.25 9.41 -5.82
C THR A 187 -3.01 10.57 -5.21
N TYR A 188 -3.31 11.61 -6.03
CA TYR A 188 -3.99 12.84 -5.57
C TYR A 188 -5.31 12.55 -4.84
N SER A 189 -6.18 11.73 -5.44
CA SER A 189 -7.54 11.50 -4.93
C SER A 189 -7.60 10.69 -3.63
N THR A 190 -6.62 9.85 -3.36
CA THR A 190 -6.59 8.98 -2.17
C THR A 190 -5.63 9.49 -1.12
N ASP A 191 -4.42 9.87 -1.51
CA ASP A 191 -3.35 10.24 -0.59
C ASP A 191 -3.42 11.71 -0.22
N VAL A 192 -3.38 12.60 -1.23
CA VAL A 192 -3.35 14.04 -0.98
C VAL A 192 -4.66 14.51 -0.34
N ILE A 193 -5.78 14.18 -0.95
CA ILE A 193 -7.10 14.58 -0.42
C ILE A 193 -7.36 13.93 0.94
N GLY A 194 -7.07 12.64 1.08
CA GLY A 194 -7.34 11.90 2.32
C GLY A 194 -6.50 12.38 3.49
N ALA A 195 -5.19 12.51 3.31
CA ALA A 195 -4.27 12.97 4.35
C ALA A 195 -4.55 14.42 4.75
N ASN A 196 -4.79 15.33 3.80
CA ASN A 196 -5.18 16.71 4.11
C ASN A 196 -6.52 16.80 4.85
N ALA A 197 -7.52 15.99 4.47
CA ALA A 197 -8.80 15.91 5.19
C ALA A 197 -8.65 15.39 6.63
N ALA A 198 -7.60 14.59 6.89
CA ALA A 198 -7.20 14.16 8.22
C ALA A 198 -6.26 15.16 8.93
N GLY A 199 -5.95 16.30 8.32
CA GLY A 199 -5.12 17.37 8.91
C GLY A 199 -3.62 17.09 8.86
N LEU A 200 -3.16 16.24 7.94
CA LEU A 200 -1.74 15.95 7.73
C LEU A 200 -1.13 16.85 6.65
N GLU A 201 0.13 17.18 6.81
CA GLU A 201 0.99 17.69 5.74
C GLU A 201 1.34 16.55 4.79
N VAL A 202 1.46 16.86 3.48
CA VAL A 202 1.66 15.83 2.43
C VAL A 202 2.88 16.15 1.59
N ILE A 203 3.68 15.14 1.31
CA ILE A 203 4.61 15.12 0.19
C ILE A 203 3.95 14.31 -0.94
N TRP A 204 3.61 14.98 -2.02
CA TRP A 204 3.00 14.36 -3.19
C TRP A 204 4.04 14.08 -4.26
N ILE A 205 4.26 12.80 -4.57
CA ILE A 205 5.11 12.35 -5.67
C ILE A 205 4.29 12.46 -6.95
N ASN A 206 4.49 13.55 -7.70
CA ASN A 206 3.67 13.94 -8.84
C ASN A 206 4.47 13.90 -10.14
N SER A 207 4.78 12.71 -10.63
CA SER A 207 5.53 12.50 -11.87
C SER A 207 4.86 13.11 -13.12
N LYS A 208 3.56 13.42 -13.05
CA LYS A 208 2.78 14.00 -14.15
C LYS A 208 2.70 15.52 -14.12
N SER A 209 3.29 16.17 -13.11
CA SER A 209 3.26 17.65 -12.93
C SER A 209 1.83 18.23 -12.92
N GLU A 210 0.87 17.52 -12.34
CA GLU A 210 -0.51 18.00 -12.22
C GLU A 210 -0.58 19.23 -11.30
N SER A 211 -1.30 20.27 -11.70
CA SER A 211 -1.40 21.52 -10.97
C SER A 211 -2.79 21.71 -10.39
N ASN A 212 -3.06 21.31 -9.14
CA ASN A 212 -4.30 21.68 -8.44
C ASN A 212 -4.20 21.48 -6.92
N VAL A 213 -3.19 22.08 -6.28
CA VAL A 213 -3.00 22.01 -4.83
C VAL A 213 -3.48 23.27 -4.08
N ASN A 214 -4.42 24.01 -4.64
CA ASN A 214 -4.92 25.24 -4.03
C ASN A 214 -5.52 24.96 -2.65
N ASN A 215 -5.03 25.65 -1.63
CA ASN A 215 -5.46 25.58 -0.23
C ASN A 215 -5.16 24.24 0.51
N LEU A 216 -4.25 23.42 0.02
CA LEU A 216 -3.81 22.19 0.69
C LEU A 216 -2.39 22.38 1.23
N SER A 217 -2.07 21.72 2.37
CA SER A 217 -0.72 21.63 2.91
C SER A 217 0.07 20.54 2.18
N VAL A 218 0.59 20.88 0.99
CA VAL A 218 1.20 19.91 0.07
C VAL A 218 2.53 20.43 -0.49
N HIS A 219 3.54 19.58 -0.40
CA HIS A 219 4.81 19.72 -1.10
C HIS A 219 4.83 18.78 -2.30
N CYS A 220 5.05 19.29 -3.49
CA CYS A 220 5.13 18.48 -4.70
C CYS A 220 6.58 18.20 -5.06
N ILE A 221 6.89 16.94 -5.36
CA ILE A 221 8.15 16.51 -5.98
C ILE A 221 7.84 15.76 -7.28
N CYS A 222 8.75 15.82 -8.25
CA CYS A 222 8.53 15.15 -9.53
C CYS A 222 8.85 13.66 -9.46
N ASP A 223 9.79 13.29 -8.61
CA ASP A 223 10.19 11.90 -8.39
C ASP A 223 10.80 11.68 -6.99
N THR A 224 11.04 10.42 -6.65
CA THR A 224 11.56 10.02 -5.33
C THR A 224 13.01 10.46 -5.09
N ASN A 225 13.77 10.88 -6.10
CA ASN A 225 15.14 11.39 -5.91
C ASN A 225 15.15 12.72 -5.14
N GLU A 226 14.07 13.50 -5.18
CA GLU A 226 13.94 14.77 -4.47
C GLU A 226 13.54 14.58 -3.00
N LEU A 227 13.14 13.38 -2.60
CA LEU A 227 12.53 13.12 -1.30
C LEU A 227 13.49 13.38 -0.14
N ILE A 228 14.77 13.00 -0.27
CA ILE A 228 15.77 13.17 0.79
C ILE A 228 15.96 14.65 1.13
N GLU A 229 16.19 15.48 0.11
CA GLU A 229 16.42 16.91 0.30
C GLU A 229 15.21 17.61 0.93
N LEU A 230 14.00 17.28 0.45
CA LEU A 230 12.76 17.87 0.97
C LEU A 230 12.52 17.47 2.43
N VAL A 231 12.63 16.19 2.78
CA VAL A 231 12.44 15.72 4.16
C VAL A 231 13.48 16.32 5.10
N GLN A 232 14.75 16.40 4.69
CA GLN A 232 15.79 17.05 5.48
C GLN A 232 15.49 18.55 5.74
N LYS A 233 15.00 19.25 4.73
CA LYS A 233 14.59 20.66 4.86
C LYS A 233 13.42 20.83 5.82
N LEU A 234 12.38 19.98 5.72
CA LEU A 234 11.23 20.01 6.63
C LEU A 234 11.64 19.66 8.06
N PHE A 235 12.48 18.65 8.24
CA PHE A 235 13.00 18.23 9.54
C PHE A 235 13.77 19.35 10.24
N ASN A 236 14.73 19.97 9.53
CA ASN A 236 15.52 21.07 10.08
C ASN A 236 14.68 22.31 10.39
N GLY A 237 13.64 22.58 9.59
CA GLY A 237 12.71 23.70 9.80
C GLY A 237 11.82 23.53 11.06
N ARG A 238 11.63 22.30 11.54
CA ARG A 238 10.86 21.99 12.76
C ARG A 238 11.72 21.98 14.04
N MET A 239 13.05 22.00 13.90
CA MET A 239 14.00 22.02 15.02
C MET A 239 14.29 23.43 15.55
N ILE A 240 13.76 24.48 14.92
CA ILE A 240 13.91 25.90 15.26
C ILE A 240 12.67 26.41 15.99
#